data_f5a7ed5319fc4114487193f9da58523d
#
_entry.id   f5a7ed5319fc4114487193f9da58523d
#
_cell.length_a   1.000
_cell.length_b   1.000
_cell.length_c   1.000
_cell.angle_alpha   90.00
_cell.angle_beta   90.00
_cell.angle_gamma   90.00
#
_symmetry.space_group_name_H-M   'P 1'
#
loop_
_entity.id
_entity.type
_entity.pdbx_description
1 polymer ?
#
loop_
_entity_poly.entity_id
_entity_poly.type
_entity_poly.pdbx_seq_one_letter_code
_entity_poly.pdbx_strand_id
1 'polypeptide(L)'
;VDDVNALARTGSEIRQWIIDTPFQAELEDAIKAAFEQLEQEAGGEASFAVRSSATAEDMPDASFAGQQETFLNVKGLDAVMTAIKHVFASLFNDRAISYRVHQGYDHKGVALSAGIQRMVRSDCASSGVMFTIDTESGFEDVVFITSSYGLGEMVVQGAVNPDEFYVHKPTLDKGKPAVVRRNLGSKLKKMIYSTDMGHGKQVEIVDVEHNDSHRFSLTDTEVMELAKQAQIIEQHYKRPMDIEWAKDGVDGKLYIVQARPETVRSREDAQTIERFHLKGKAKVVCEGRAIGHKIGSGVAKVLASIEEMDKIQPGDVLVTDMTDPDWEPIMKKASAIVTNRGG
;
A
#
# COMPACT_ATOMS: atom_id res chain seq x y z
N VAL A 1 -9.01 -23.69 10.16
CA VAL A 1 -7.97 -22.66 10.19
C VAL A 1 -6.82 -23.01 11.12
N ASP A 2 -7.09 -23.79 12.19
CA ASP A 2 -6.06 -24.24 13.14
C ASP A 2 -5.06 -25.25 12.55
N ASP A 3 -5.44 -25.95 11.48
CA ASP A 3 -4.55 -26.81 10.70
C ASP A 3 -4.06 -26.08 9.45
N VAL A 4 -2.87 -25.48 9.53
CA VAL A 4 -2.25 -24.69 8.47
C VAL A 4 -2.04 -25.54 7.20
N ASN A 5 -1.70 -26.82 7.33
CA ASN A 5 -1.49 -27.69 6.16
C ASN A 5 -2.81 -28.02 5.44
N ALA A 6 -3.88 -28.25 6.21
CA ALA A 6 -5.21 -28.46 5.63
C ALA A 6 -5.72 -27.18 4.94
N LEU A 7 -5.50 -26.00 5.56
CA LEU A 7 -5.86 -24.72 4.99
C LEU A 7 -5.13 -24.50 3.65
N ALA A 8 -3.81 -24.65 3.61
CA ALA A 8 -2.99 -24.45 2.43
C ALA A 8 -3.40 -25.39 1.28
N ARG A 9 -3.64 -26.69 1.58
CA ARG A 9 -4.08 -27.65 0.59
C ARG A 9 -5.45 -27.30 0.01
N THR A 10 -6.44 -27.06 0.87
CA THR A 10 -7.80 -26.75 0.45
C THR A 10 -7.87 -25.42 -0.32
N GLY A 11 -7.18 -24.39 0.17
CA GLY A 11 -7.06 -23.11 -0.53
C GLY A 11 -6.45 -23.27 -1.93
N SER A 12 -5.38 -24.05 -2.04
CA SER A 12 -4.73 -24.34 -3.33
C SER A 12 -5.65 -25.08 -4.30
N GLU A 13 -6.39 -26.09 -3.84
CA GLU A 13 -7.36 -26.82 -4.66
C GLU A 13 -8.46 -25.91 -5.21
N ILE A 14 -9.02 -25.04 -4.37
CA ILE A 14 -10.08 -24.10 -4.78
C ILE A 14 -9.53 -23.08 -5.79
N ARG A 15 -8.35 -22.52 -5.53
CA ARG A 15 -7.70 -21.59 -6.49
C ARG A 15 -7.47 -22.24 -7.84
N GLN A 16 -7.02 -23.51 -7.86
CA GLN A 16 -6.79 -24.22 -9.10
C GLN A 16 -8.10 -24.43 -9.87
N TRP A 17 -9.20 -24.78 -9.21
CA TRP A 17 -10.50 -24.92 -9.87
C TRP A 17 -10.96 -23.61 -10.55
N ILE A 18 -10.73 -22.48 -9.90
CA ILE A 18 -11.08 -21.17 -10.48
C ILE A 18 -10.22 -20.86 -11.71
N ILE A 19 -8.92 -21.14 -11.65
CA ILE A 19 -7.97 -20.89 -12.73
C ILE A 19 -8.28 -21.78 -13.95
N ASP A 20 -8.57 -23.05 -13.72
CA ASP A 20 -8.82 -24.03 -14.80
C ASP A 20 -10.20 -23.88 -15.43
N THR A 21 -11.16 -23.28 -14.72
CA THR A 21 -12.52 -23.11 -15.23
C THR A 21 -12.54 -22.05 -16.35
N PRO A 22 -13.09 -22.35 -17.54
CA PRO A 22 -13.29 -21.35 -18.58
C PRO A 22 -14.23 -20.23 -18.12
N PHE A 23 -14.03 -19.02 -18.63
CA PHE A 23 -15.03 -17.98 -18.46
C PHE A 23 -16.33 -18.35 -19.16
N GLN A 24 -17.46 -17.83 -18.67
CA GLN A 24 -18.70 -17.86 -19.41
C GLN A 24 -18.53 -17.07 -20.70
N ALA A 25 -19.07 -17.58 -21.82
CA ALA A 25 -18.87 -16.97 -23.13
C ALA A 25 -19.26 -15.49 -23.18
N GLU A 26 -20.39 -15.13 -22.58
CA GLU A 26 -20.85 -13.73 -22.53
C GLU A 26 -19.87 -12.81 -21.75
N LEU A 27 -19.28 -13.32 -20.66
CA LEU A 27 -18.29 -12.57 -19.88
C LEU A 27 -16.98 -12.43 -20.66
N GLU A 28 -16.54 -13.50 -21.29
CA GLU A 28 -15.33 -13.51 -22.11
C GLU A 28 -15.43 -12.52 -23.27
N ASP A 29 -16.54 -12.53 -24.00
CA ASP A 29 -16.77 -11.61 -25.12
C ASP A 29 -16.85 -10.15 -24.64
N ALA A 30 -17.48 -9.88 -23.49
CA ALA A 30 -17.54 -8.55 -22.91
C ALA A 30 -16.15 -8.04 -22.48
N ILE A 31 -15.30 -8.90 -21.90
CA ILE A 31 -13.93 -8.53 -21.54
C ILE A 31 -13.11 -8.21 -22.80
N LYS A 32 -13.21 -9.04 -23.84
CA LYS A 32 -12.52 -8.81 -25.12
C LYS A 32 -12.90 -7.46 -25.72
N ALA A 33 -14.18 -7.16 -25.82
CA ALA A 33 -14.66 -5.89 -26.38
C ALA A 33 -14.20 -4.68 -25.56
N ALA A 34 -14.26 -4.76 -24.23
CA ALA A 34 -13.78 -3.69 -23.35
C ALA A 34 -12.25 -3.50 -23.44
N PHE A 35 -11.50 -4.59 -23.55
CA PHE A 35 -10.04 -4.54 -23.69
C PHE A 35 -9.62 -3.89 -25.00
N GLU A 36 -10.27 -4.24 -26.14
CA GLU A 36 -10.03 -3.62 -27.44
C GLU A 36 -10.27 -2.10 -27.40
N GLN A 37 -11.32 -1.66 -26.70
CA GLN A 37 -11.58 -0.23 -26.50
C GLN A 37 -10.46 0.43 -25.70
N LEU A 38 -9.99 -0.18 -24.58
CA LEU A 38 -8.90 0.36 -23.77
C LEU A 38 -7.59 0.47 -24.56
N GLU A 39 -7.26 -0.51 -25.41
CA GLU A 39 -6.07 -0.42 -26.28
C GLU A 39 -6.19 0.69 -27.32
N GLN A 40 -7.36 0.87 -27.91
CA GLN A 40 -7.61 1.97 -28.87
C GLN A 40 -7.46 3.35 -28.17
N GLU A 41 -8.04 3.52 -26.99
CA GLU A 41 -7.93 4.76 -26.19
C GLU A 41 -6.48 5.03 -25.76
N ALA A 42 -5.69 3.99 -25.55
CA ALA A 42 -4.27 4.08 -25.21
C ALA A 42 -3.37 4.43 -26.42
N GLY A 43 -3.89 4.36 -27.63
CA GLY A 43 -3.14 4.65 -28.86
C GLY A 43 -2.25 3.50 -29.32
N GLY A 44 -2.51 2.27 -28.90
CA GLY A 44 -1.78 1.05 -29.25
C GLY A 44 -1.44 0.20 -28.03
N GLU A 45 -0.38 -0.59 -28.12
CA GLU A 45 0.03 -1.51 -27.05
C GLU A 45 0.25 -0.77 -25.74
N ALA A 46 -0.59 -1.10 -24.74
CA ALA A 46 -0.55 -0.53 -23.42
C ALA A 46 -0.30 -1.61 -22.37
N SER A 47 0.17 -1.20 -21.20
CA SER A 47 0.24 -2.09 -20.03
C SER A 47 -0.84 -1.71 -19.01
N PHE A 48 -1.31 -2.72 -18.29
CA PHE A 48 -2.42 -2.61 -17.35
C PHE A 48 -2.03 -3.13 -15.97
N ALA A 49 -2.67 -2.56 -14.94
CA ALA A 49 -2.78 -3.18 -13.64
C ALA A 49 -4.08 -3.97 -13.61
N VAL A 50 -4.02 -5.24 -13.21
CA VAL A 50 -5.21 -6.06 -12.94
C VAL A 50 -5.28 -6.23 -11.43
N ARG A 51 -6.29 -5.60 -10.82
CA ARG A 51 -6.38 -5.45 -9.38
C ARG A 51 -7.74 -5.87 -8.83
N SER A 52 -7.73 -6.38 -7.61
CA SER A 52 -8.93 -6.75 -6.89
C SER A 52 -9.69 -5.55 -6.35
N SER A 53 -11.00 -5.72 -6.18
CA SER A 53 -11.85 -4.89 -5.35
C SER A 53 -12.93 -5.77 -4.71
N ALA A 54 -12.87 -5.95 -3.40
CA ALA A 54 -13.74 -6.84 -2.66
C ALA A 54 -14.86 -6.08 -1.93
N THR A 55 -16.03 -6.71 -1.82
CA THR A 55 -17.17 -6.14 -1.07
C THR A 55 -16.90 -6.00 0.43
N ALA A 56 -15.89 -6.70 0.95
CA ALA A 56 -15.48 -6.67 2.36
C ALA A 56 -14.16 -5.89 2.59
N GLU A 57 -13.65 -5.14 1.60
CA GLU A 57 -12.32 -4.53 1.67
C GLU A 57 -12.25 -3.36 2.66
N ASP A 58 -13.28 -2.50 2.69
CA ASP A 58 -13.33 -1.31 3.53
C ASP A 58 -14.56 -1.32 4.46
N MET A 59 -14.69 -2.39 5.24
CA MET A 59 -15.77 -2.48 6.22
C MET A 59 -15.51 -1.56 7.43
N PRO A 60 -16.57 -0.97 8.04
CA PRO A 60 -16.41 -0.06 9.17
C PRO A 60 -15.61 -0.62 10.35
N ASP A 61 -15.65 -1.92 10.57
CA ASP A 61 -15.05 -2.58 11.74
C ASP A 61 -13.85 -3.47 11.40
N ALA A 62 -13.51 -3.63 10.11
CA ALA A 62 -12.43 -4.50 9.67
C ALA A 62 -11.90 -4.08 8.29
N SER A 63 -10.58 -3.97 8.13
CA SER A 63 -9.93 -3.71 6.86
C SER A 63 -9.43 -5.02 6.25
N PHE A 64 -9.81 -5.28 5.00
CA PHE A 64 -9.36 -6.43 4.22
C PHE A 64 -8.19 -6.04 3.27
N ALA A 65 -7.61 -4.88 3.49
CA ALA A 65 -6.54 -4.33 2.66
C ALA A 65 -5.33 -5.28 2.57
N GLY A 66 -4.75 -5.40 1.38
CA GLY A 66 -3.54 -6.21 1.16
C GLY A 66 -3.73 -7.74 1.21
N GLN A 67 -4.97 -8.24 1.35
CA GLN A 67 -5.24 -9.69 1.39
C GLN A 67 -5.29 -10.35 0.02
N GLN A 68 -5.38 -9.55 -1.05
CA GLN A 68 -5.60 -10.02 -2.41
C GLN A 68 -4.46 -9.58 -3.34
N GLU A 69 -4.44 -10.12 -4.55
CA GLU A 69 -3.34 -9.91 -5.48
C GLU A 69 -3.61 -8.78 -6.47
N THR A 70 -2.54 -8.08 -6.83
CA THR A 70 -2.52 -7.10 -7.92
C THR A 70 -1.40 -7.48 -8.88
N PHE A 71 -1.71 -7.50 -10.16
CA PHE A 71 -0.76 -7.79 -11.24
C PHE A 71 -0.44 -6.49 -11.98
N LEU A 72 0.82 -6.12 -12.02
CA LEU A 72 1.30 -4.88 -12.64
C LEU A 72 1.96 -5.17 -13.99
N ASN A 73 1.91 -4.19 -14.90
CA ASN A 73 2.54 -4.24 -16.23
C ASN A 73 2.05 -5.42 -17.08
N VAL A 74 0.76 -5.77 -16.96
CA VAL A 74 0.15 -6.84 -17.75
C VAL A 74 -0.10 -6.34 -19.17
N LYS A 75 0.32 -7.10 -20.19
CA LYS A 75 0.20 -6.74 -21.60
C LYS A 75 -0.50 -7.81 -22.40
N GLY A 76 -1.40 -7.36 -23.29
CA GLY A 76 -2.14 -8.23 -24.17
C GLY A 76 -3.33 -8.94 -23.50
N LEU A 77 -4.32 -9.29 -24.32
CA LEU A 77 -5.59 -9.87 -23.88
C LEU A 77 -5.42 -11.16 -23.08
N ASP A 78 -4.60 -12.10 -23.57
CA ASP A 78 -4.45 -13.41 -22.93
C ASP A 78 -3.85 -13.30 -21.52
N ALA A 79 -2.87 -12.39 -21.34
CA ALA A 79 -2.28 -12.13 -20.04
C ALA A 79 -3.27 -11.46 -19.09
N VAL A 80 -4.09 -10.54 -19.59
CA VAL A 80 -5.17 -9.89 -18.80
C VAL A 80 -6.21 -10.93 -18.39
N MET A 81 -6.66 -11.79 -19.29
CA MET A 81 -7.61 -12.87 -18.98
C MET A 81 -7.07 -13.81 -17.91
N THR A 82 -5.79 -14.18 -18.02
CA THR A 82 -5.11 -15.00 -17.00
C THR A 82 -5.05 -14.27 -15.66
N ALA A 83 -4.66 -13.01 -15.63
CA ALA A 83 -4.57 -12.20 -14.41
C ALA A 83 -5.94 -12.04 -13.73
N ILE A 84 -7.03 -11.87 -14.49
CA ILE A 84 -8.40 -11.81 -13.93
C ILE A 84 -8.72 -13.10 -13.16
N LYS A 85 -8.41 -14.27 -13.72
CA LYS A 85 -8.62 -15.55 -13.03
C LYS A 85 -7.82 -15.66 -11.74
N HIS A 86 -6.57 -15.22 -11.76
CA HIS A 86 -5.74 -15.19 -10.56
C HIS A 86 -6.26 -14.20 -9.51
N VAL A 87 -6.77 -13.04 -9.93
CA VAL A 87 -7.44 -12.12 -9.00
C VAL A 87 -8.65 -12.80 -8.36
N PHE A 88 -9.51 -13.45 -9.12
CA PHE A 88 -10.65 -14.19 -8.54
C PHE A 88 -10.20 -15.32 -7.60
N ALA A 89 -9.15 -16.05 -7.97
CA ALA A 89 -8.58 -17.11 -7.15
C ALA A 89 -8.00 -16.58 -5.82
N SER A 90 -7.49 -15.33 -5.80
CA SER A 90 -6.88 -14.74 -4.61
C SER A 90 -7.86 -14.58 -3.43
N LEU A 91 -9.18 -14.61 -3.69
CA LEU A 91 -10.20 -14.68 -2.64
C LEU A 91 -10.04 -15.93 -1.74
N PHE A 92 -9.38 -16.96 -2.24
CA PHE A 92 -9.10 -18.21 -1.54
C PHE A 92 -7.61 -18.38 -1.21
N ASN A 93 -6.84 -17.29 -1.11
CA ASN A 93 -5.53 -17.30 -0.48
C ASN A 93 -5.69 -17.65 1.02
N ASP A 94 -4.72 -18.35 1.57
CA ASP A 94 -4.77 -18.86 2.94
C ASP A 94 -5.05 -17.74 3.96
N ARG A 95 -4.39 -16.60 3.80
CA ARG A 95 -4.62 -15.39 4.63
C ARG A 95 -6.05 -14.84 4.47
N ALA A 96 -6.59 -14.83 3.25
CA ALA A 96 -7.93 -14.32 2.99
C ALA A 96 -9.02 -15.25 3.58
N ILE A 97 -8.82 -16.57 3.52
CA ILE A 97 -9.68 -17.56 4.18
C ILE A 97 -9.61 -17.38 5.69
N SER A 98 -8.40 -17.33 6.24
CA SER A 98 -8.16 -17.20 7.69
C SER A 98 -8.80 -15.92 8.24
N TYR A 99 -8.61 -14.79 7.54
CA TYR A 99 -9.21 -13.52 7.92
C TYR A 99 -10.74 -13.59 7.98
N ARG A 100 -11.40 -14.14 6.95
CA ARG A 100 -12.87 -14.28 6.94
C ARG A 100 -13.37 -15.13 8.11
N VAL A 101 -12.69 -16.24 8.40
CA VAL A 101 -13.04 -17.11 9.54
C VAL A 101 -12.90 -16.38 10.86
N HIS A 102 -11.80 -15.65 11.08
CA HIS A 102 -11.58 -14.90 12.32
C HIS A 102 -12.60 -13.75 12.51
N GLN A 103 -13.04 -13.14 11.43
CA GLN A 103 -14.05 -12.07 11.46
C GLN A 103 -15.49 -12.60 11.47
N GLY A 104 -15.68 -13.92 11.33
CA GLY A 104 -17.01 -14.53 11.27
C GLY A 104 -17.78 -14.25 9.98
N TYR A 105 -17.09 -13.89 8.88
CA TYR A 105 -17.71 -13.67 7.59
C TYR A 105 -18.00 -14.97 6.85
N ASP A 106 -19.21 -15.07 6.29
CA ASP A 106 -19.55 -16.18 5.39
C ASP A 106 -18.74 -16.10 4.10
N HIS A 107 -18.09 -17.18 3.73
CA HIS A 107 -17.31 -17.28 2.48
C HIS A 107 -18.15 -17.00 1.23
N LYS A 108 -19.46 -17.29 1.26
CA LYS A 108 -20.38 -17.03 0.15
C LYS A 108 -20.85 -15.57 0.07
N GLY A 109 -20.72 -14.82 1.16
CA GLY A 109 -21.15 -13.42 1.23
C GLY A 109 -20.13 -12.42 0.71
N VAL A 110 -18.88 -12.83 0.50
CA VAL A 110 -17.81 -11.96 0.01
C VAL A 110 -17.65 -12.14 -1.49
N ALA A 111 -17.87 -11.08 -2.24
CA ALA A 111 -17.67 -11.02 -3.68
C ALA A 111 -16.42 -10.19 -4.02
N LEU A 112 -15.83 -10.50 -5.18
CA LEU A 112 -14.63 -9.86 -5.70
C LEU A 112 -14.84 -9.45 -7.14
N SER A 113 -14.46 -8.23 -7.49
CA SER A 113 -14.31 -7.80 -8.87
C SER A 113 -12.84 -7.68 -9.25
N ALA A 114 -12.53 -7.83 -10.53
CA ALA A 114 -11.23 -7.54 -11.10
C ALA A 114 -11.31 -6.25 -11.91
N GLY A 115 -10.56 -5.22 -11.50
CA GLY A 115 -10.43 -3.98 -12.23
C GLY A 115 -9.22 -4.02 -13.17
N ILE A 116 -9.41 -3.65 -14.43
CA ILE A 116 -8.33 -3.48 -15.40
C ILE A 116 -8.08 -1.98 -15.57
N GLN A 117 -6.94 -1.52 -15.12
CA GLN A 117 -6.58 -0.10 -15.11
C GLN A 117 -5.31 0.13 -15.92
N ARG A 118 -5.32 1.12 -16.81
CA ARG A 118 -4.11 1.50 -17.54
C ARG A 118 -3.01 1.90 -16.56
N MET A 119 -1.81 1.36 -16.76
CA MET A 119 -0.64 1.72 -15.96
C MET A 119 -0.22 3.16 -16.23
N VAL A 120 0.05 3.89 -15.15
CA VAL A 120 0.78 5.15 -15.18
C VAL A 120 2.27 4.83 -15.21
N ARG A 121 3.04 5.46 -16.10
CA ARG A 121 4.47 5.21 -16.32
C ARG A 121 5.33 5.78 -15.18
N SER A 122 4.96 5.49 -13.95
CA SER A 122 5.74 5.89 -12.77
C SER A 122 7.03 5.09 -12.60
N ASP A 123 7.18 3.97 -13.31
CA ASP A 123 8.44 3.22 -13.41
C ASP A 123 9.64 4.10 -13.80
N CYS A 124 9.41 5.14 -14.60
CA CYS A 124 10.42 6.15 -14.97
C CYS A 124 10.19 7.52 -14.30
N ALA A 125 9.36 7.60 -13.27
CA ALA A 125 9.10 8.81 -12.49
C ALA A 125 8.93 8.50 -10.99
N SER A 126 7.81 8.90 -10.38
CA SER A 126 7.53 8.74 -8.96
C SER A 126 6.07 8.39 -8.69
N SER A 127 5.83 7.85 -7.53
CA SER A 127 4.50 7.50 -7.03
C SER A 127 4.48 7.56 -5.51
N GLY A 128 3.29 7.46 -4.92
CA GLY A 128 3.17 7.46 -3.49
C GLY A 128 1.72 7.39 -3.01
N VAL A 129 1.56 7.65 -1.73
CA VAL A 129 0.26 7.77 -1.08
C VAL A 129 0.11 9.15 -0.46
N MET A 130 -1.12 9.60 -0.33
CA MET A 130 -1.42 10.83 0.39
C MET A 130 -2.68 10.68 1.22
N PHE A 131 -2.68 11.34 2.37
CA PHE A 131 -3.78 11.34 3.32
C PHE A 131 -4.29 12.76 3.50
N THR A 132 -5.60 12.93 3.56
CA THR A 132 -6.19 14.25 3.82
C THR A 132 -6.27 14.57 5.32
N ILE A 133 -5.56 13.85 6.14
CA ILE A 133 -5.38 14.02 7.58
C ILE A 133 -3.95 13.62 7.94
N ASP A 134 -3.39 14.18 8.99
CA ASP A 134 -2.16 13.62 9.55
C ASP A 134 -2.45 12.30 10.26
N THR A 135 -1.96 11.21 9.72
CA THR A 135 -2.21 9.85 10.19
C THR A 135 -1.63 9.57 11.59
N GLU A 136 -0.77 10.42 12.12
CA GLU A 136 -0.23 10.27 13.47
C GLU A 136 -1.00 11.08 14.52
N SER A 137 -1.25 12.34 14.24
CA SER A 137 -1.87 13.26 15.22
C SER A 137 -3.39 13.40 15.04
N GLY A 138 -3.95 12.99 13.90
CA GLY A 138 -5.34 13.26 13.56
C GLY A 138 -5.60 14.71 13.16
N PHE A 139 -4.55 15.52 12.87
CA PHE A 139 -4.73 16.92 12.48
C PHE A 139 -5.33 17.02 11.07
N GLU A 140 -6.52 17.62 10.96
CA GLU A 140 -7.32 17.61 9.72
C GLU A 140 -6.92 18.70 8.72
N ASP A 141 -6.28 19.80 9.15
CA ASP A 141 -5.92 20.92 8.28
C ASP A 141 -4.64 20.69 7.46
N VAL A 142 -4.26 19.43 7.22
CA VAL A 142 -3.07 19.09 6.46
C VAL A 142 -3.37 17.97 5.45
N VAL A 143 -2.70 18.03 4.29
CA VAL A 143 -2.52 16.88 3.42
C VAL A 143 -1.12 16.36 3.65
N PHE A 144 -1.01 15.09 4.06
CA PHE A 144 0.26 14.38 4.21
C PHE A 144 0.52 13.57 2.94
N ILE A 145 1.65 13.80 2.29
CA ILE A 145 2.01 13.16 1.00
C ILE A 145 3.33 12.44 1.17
N THR A 146 3.37 11.18 0.78
CA THR A 146 4.62 10.43 0.63
C THR A 146 4.95 10.24 -0.84
N SER A 147 6.24 10.14 -1.16
CA SER A 147 6.72 9.99 -2.54
C SER A 147 8.00 9.18 -2.62
N SER A 148 8.08 8.27 -3.58
CA SER A 148 9.30 7.56 -3.94
C SER A 148 9.41 7.37 -5.45
N TYR A 149 10.59 7.00 -5.94
CA TYR A 149 10.78 6.66 -7.36
C TYR A 149 10.18 5.30 -7.68
N GLY A 150 9.71 5.15 -8.93
CA GLY A 150 9.19 3.90 -9.44
C GLY A 150 7.70 3.67 -9.16
N LEU A 151 7.28 2.42 -9.30
CA LEU A 151 5.91 1.97 -9.10
C LEU A 151 5.51 2.03 -7.61
N GLY A 152 4.26 2.37 -7.33
CA GLY A 152 3.74 2.65 -5.99
C GLY A 152 3.74 1.49 -5.00
N GLU A 153 3.84 0.26 -5.49
CA GLU A 153 3.81 -0.95 -4.65
C GLU A 153 4.86 -0.91 -3.53
N MET A 154 6.08 -0.41 -3.81
CA MET A 154 7.14 -0.30 -2.81
C MET A 154 6.80 0.67 -1.66
N VAL A 155 6.02 1.71 -1.93
CA VAL A 155 5.55 2.66 -0.91
C VAL A 155 4.42 2.05 -0.11
N VAL A 156 3.43 1.45 -0.80
CA VAL A 156 2.26 0.83 -0.16
C VAL A 156 2.66 -0.33 0.76
N GLN A 157 3.66 -1.11 0.36
CA GLN A 157 4.20 -2.21 1.19
C GLN A 157 5.16 -1.75 2.29
N GLY A 158 5.48 -0.44 2.38
CA GLY A 158 6.47 0.06 3.33
C GLY A 158 7.90 -0.41 3.06
N ALA A 159 8.18 -0.89 1.85
CA ALA A 159 9.50 -1.45 1.48
C ALA A 159 10.58 -0.39 1.25
N VAL A 160 10.22 0.88 1.21
CA VAL A 160 11.13 2.03 1.05
C VAL A 160 10.80 3.11 2.08
N ASN A 161 11.80 3.93 2.42
CA ASN A 161 11.61 5.16 3.19
C ASN A 161 11.36 6.32 2.20
N PRO A 162 10.11 6.76 2.01
CA PRO A 162 9.77 7.79 1.02
C PRO A 162 10.13 9.19 1.50
N ASP A 163 10.11 10.14 0.57
CA ASP A 163 10.00 11.56 0.90
C ASP A 163 8.64 11.83 1.54
N GLU A 164 8.58 12.81 2.44
CA GLU A 164 7.35 13.22 3.10
C GLU A 164 7.14 14.72 2.96
N PHE A 165 5.91 15.10 2.69
CA PHE A 165 5.49 16.48 2.55
C PHE A 165 4.21 16.73 3.34
N TYR A 166 4.17 17.85 4.03
CA TYR A 166 2.99 18.32 4.76
C TYR A 166 2.51 19.62 4.15
N VAL A 167 1.29 19.63 3.65
CA VAL A 167 0.68 20.79 2.96
C VAL A 167 -0.49 21.29 3.79
N HIS A 168 -0.42 22.54 4.25
CA HIS A 168 -1.46 23.15 5.08
C HIS A 168 -2.63 23.61 4.20
N LYS A 169 -3.80 22.96 4.35
CA LYS A 169 -5.00 23.18 3.55
C LYS A 169 -5.47 24.64 3.54
N PRO A 170 -5.65 25.34 4.70
CA PRO A 170 -6.11 26.72 4.69
C PRO A 170 -5.16 27.71 4.01
N THR A 171 -3.86 27.38 3.93
CA THR A 171 -2.88 28.21 3.20
C THR A 171 -2.96 27.95 1.71
N LEU A 172 -3.17 26.68 1.32
CA LEU A 172 -3.35 26.27 -0.07
C LEU A 172 -4.59 26.91 -0.69
N ASP A 173 -5.72 26.95 0.04
CA ASP A 173 -6.97 27.57 -0.38
C ASP A 173 -6.82 29.09 -0.66
N LYS A 174 -5.89 29.75 0.01
CA LYS A 174 -5.55 31.14 -0.22
C LYS A 174 -4.59 31.36 -1.40
N GLY A 175 -4.25 30.29 -2.14
CA GLY A 175 -3.32 30.32 -3.26
C GLY A 175 -1.88 30.67 -2.88
N LYS A 176 -1.48 30.45 -1.63
CA LYS A 176 -0.13 30.73 -1.12
C LYS A 176 0.73 29.46 -1.09
N PRO A 177 2.07 29.58 -1.06
CA PRO A 177 2.95 28.44 -0.80
C PRO A 177 2.54 27.75 0.52
N ALA A 178 2.12 26.50 0.44
CA ALA A 178 1.46 25.79 1.53
C ALA A 178 2.24 24.57 2.06
N VAL A 179 3.39 24.24 1.46
CA VAL A 179 4.27 23.19 1.95
C VAL A 179 4.96 23.68 3.21
N VAL A 180 4.52 23.16 4.38
CA VAL A 180 5.00 23.63 5.70
C VAL A 180 6.13 22.76 6.26
N ARG A 181 6.24 21.51 5.79
CA ARG A 181 7.29 20.58 6.17
C ARG A 181 7.60 19.61 5.04
N ARG A 182 8.88 19.25 4.95
CA ARG A 182 9.34 18.17 4.05
C ARG A 182 10.49 17.42 4.71
N ASN A 183 10.48 16.11 4.56
CA ASN A 183 11.54 15.22 5.02
C ASN A 183 12.04 14.42 3.83
N LEU A 184 13.35 14.37 3.66
CA LEU A 184 13.97 13.58 2.60
C LEU A 184 14.06 12.12 3.04
N GLY A 185 13.45 11.23 2.26
CA GLY A 185 13.57 9.78 2.46
C GLY A 185 14.85 9.21 1.85
N SER A 186 15.27 8.04 2.30
CA SER A 186 16.46 7.39 1.73
C SER A 186 16.20 6.81 0.34
N LYS A 187 15.00 6.34 0.03
CA LYS A 187 14.54 5.84 -1.28
C LYS A 187 15.56 4.95 -1.99
N LEU A 188 16.13 3.97 -1.26
CA LEU A 188 17.26 3.16 -1.77
C LEU A 188 16.89 2.22 -2.91
N LYS A 189 15.63 1.83 -3.02
CA LYS A 189 15.11 0.89 -4.02
C LYS A 189 13.92 1.51 -4.75
N LYS A 190 13.72 1.08 -5.99
CA LYS A 190 12.53 1.39 -6.79
C LYS A 190 12.11 0.16 -7.58
N MET A 191 10.81 0.05 -7.86
CA MET A 191 10.27 -0.97 -8.75
C MET A 191 10.05 -0.36 -10.13
N ILE A 192 10.53 -1.02 -11.16
CA ILE A 192 10.41 -0.61 -12.56
C ILE A 192 9.84 -1.76 -13.41
N TYR A 193 9.49 -1.47 -14.64
CA TYR A 193 9.18 -2.52 -15.61
C TYR A 193 10.42 -3.36 -15.88
N SER A 194 10.26 -4.68 -15.88
CA SER A 194 11.36 -5.59 -16.20
C SER A 194 11.79 -5.42 -17.65
N THR A 195 13.10 -5.38 -17.86
CA THR A 195 13.70 -5.39 -19.20
C THR A 195 13.89 -6.81 -19.72
N ASP A 196 13.80 -7.83 -18.86
CA ASP A 196 13.94 -9.24 -19.22
C ASP A 196 12.60 -9.86 -19.57
N MET A 197 12.26 -9.81 -20.85
CA MET A 197 11.01 -10.39 -21.41
C MET A 197 10.97 -11.93 -21.38
N GLY A 198 12.04 -12.60 -20.94
CA GLY A 198 12.20 -14.06 -21.06
C GLY A 198 11.72 -14.89 -19.85
N HIS A 199 11.56 -14.31 -18.68
CA HIS A 199 11.32 -15.06 -17.43
C HIS A 199 9.97 -14.81 -16.76
N GLY A 200 8.99 -14.23 -17.46
CA GLY A 200 7.65 -14.00 -16.92
C GLY A 200 7.55 -12.94 -15.83
N LYS A 201 8.67 -12.31 -15.42
CA LYS A 201 8.69 -11.19 -14.50
C LYS A 201 8.36 -9.90 -15.24
N GLN A 202 7.24 -9.30 -14.88
CA GLN A 202 6.77 -8.08 -15.54
C GLN A 202 7.33 -6.82 -14.89
N VAL A 203 7.81 -6.93 -13.64
CA VAL A 203 8.43 -5.84 -12.86
C VAL A 203 9.68 -6.36 -12.16
N GLU A 204 10.62 -5.47 -11.87
CA GLU A 204 11.84 -5.76 -11.12
C GLU A 204 12.19 -4.65 -10.14
N ILE A 205 12.88 -5.00 -9.06
CA ILE A 205 13.34 -4.06 -8.04
C ILE A 205 14.81 -3.77 -8.28
N VAL A 206 15.13 -2.49 -8.45
CA VAL A 206 16.49 -2.01 -8.70
C VAL A 206 16.89 -0.95 -7.67
N ASP A 207 18.19 -0.72 -7.54
CA ASP A 207 18.71 0.36 -6.71
C ASP A 207 18.40 1.72 -7.34
N VAL A 208 18.11 2.72 -6.49
CA VAL A 208 18.01 4.11 -6.90
C VAL A 208 19.43 4.70 -6.97
N GLU A 209 19.71 5.46 -8.03
CA GLU A 209 21.00 6.13 -8.17
C GLU A 209 21.26 7.07 -6.99
N HIS A 210 22.53 7.15 -6.57
CA HIS A 210 22.93 7.94 -5.40
C HIS A 210 22.47 9.41 -5.46
N ASN A 211 22.59 10.04 -6.62
CA ASN A 211 22.14 11.43 -6.80
C ASN A 211 20.62 11.58 -6.65
N ASP A 212 19.84 10.60 -7.10
CA ASP A 212 18.39 10.60 -6.99
C ASP A 212 17.91 10.35 -5.56
N SER A 213 18.56 9.46 -4.81
CA SER A 213 18.21 9.20 -3.42
C SER A 213 18.43 10.41 -2.50
N HIS A 214 19.30 11.36 -2.89
CA HIS A 214 19.63 12.57 -2.12
C HIS A 214 18.86 13.83 -2.55
N ARG A 215 17.84 13.69 -3.41
CA ARG A 215 16.95 14.78 -3.78
C ARG A 215 15.48 14.36 -3.65
N PHE A 216 14.60 15.33 -3.48
CA PHE A 216 13.17 15.06 -3.46
C PHE A 216 12.69 14.55 -4.81
N SER A 217 11.80 13.56 -4.79
CA SER A 217 11.21 12.94 -5.97
C SER A 217 10.06 13.75 -6.56
N LEU A 218 9.60 14.79 -5.87
CA LEU A 218 8.60 15.77 -6.31
C LEU A 218 9.12 17.20 -6.11
N THR A 219 8.64 18.10 -6.95
CA THR A 219 8.76 19.56 -6.77
C THR A 219 7.65 20.09 -5.87
N ASP A 220 7.84 21.26 -5.24
CA ASP A 220 6.80 21.91 -4.43
C ASP A 220 5.52 22.20 -5.25
N THR A 221 5.64 22.47 -6.53
CA THR A 221 4.50 22.70 -7.44
C THR A 221 3.66 21.43 -7.58
N GLU A 222 4.30 20.30 -7.81
CA GLU A 222 3.63 18.98 -7.92
C GLU A 222 3.00 18.56 -6.57
N VAL A 223 3.69 18.81 -5.46
CA VAL A 223 3.15 18.57 -4.12
C VAL A 223 1.88 19.39 -3.87
N MET A 224 1.87 20.67 -4.24
CA MET A 224 0.67 21.51 -4.11
C MET A 224 -0.46 21.11 -5.07
N GLU A 225 -0.13 20.59 -6.25
CA GLU A 225 -1.12 20.06 -7.20
C GLU A 225 -1.80 18.80 -6.63
N LEU A 226 -1.01 17.85 -6.13
CA LEU A 226 -1.54 16.66 -5.45
C LEU A 226 -2.42 17.02 -4.26
N ALA A 227 -1.99 17.98 -3.43
CA ALA A 227 -2.77 18.42 -2.30
C ALA A 227 -4.12 19.03 -2.69
N LYS A 228 -4.20 19.77 -3.81
CA LYS A 228 -5.47 20.27 -4.35
C LYS A 228 -6.39 19.14 -4.81
N GLN A 229 -5.83 18.14 -5.50
CA GLN A 229 -6.60 16.97 -5.93
C GLN A 229 -7.13 16.21 -4.70
N ALA A 230 -6.32 16.05 -3.66
CA ALA A 230 -6.73 15.41 -2.41
C ALA A 230 -7.88 16.15 -1.73
N GLN A 231 -7.83 17.48 -1.67
CA GLN A 231 -8.93 18.29 -1.12
C GLN A 231 -10.23 18.14 -1.92
N ILE A 232 -10.16 18.09 -3.25
CA ILE A 232 -11.35 17.87 -4.10
C ILE A 232 -11.98 16.51 -3.77
N ILE A 233 -11.17 15.47 -3.62
CA ILE A 233 -11.61 14.11 -3.29
C ILE A 233 -12.23 14.10 -1.89
N GLU A 234 -11.57 14.68 -0.88
CA GLU A 234 -12.08 14.79 0.48
C GLU A 234 -13.44 15.53 0.53
N GLN A 235 -13.55 16.65 -0.17
CA GLN A 235 -14.80 17.41 -0.25
C GLN A 235 -15.94 16.63 -0.90
N HIS A 236 -15.63 15.79 -1.90
CA HIS A 236 -16.59 14.93 -2.56
C HIS A 236 -17.11 13.84 -1.61
N TYR A 237 -16.22 13.14 -0.93
CA TYR A 237 -16.58 12.05 -0.02
C TYR A 237 -16.96 12.52 1.40
N LYS A 238 -16.68 13.77 1.75
CA LYS A 238 -16.98 14.42 3.04
C LYS A 238 -16.40 13.68 4.24
N ARG A 239 -15.20 13.16 4.08
CA ARG A 239 -14.44 12.44 5.10
C ARG A 239 -12.95 12.40 4.75
N PRO A 240 -12.06 12.17 5.74
CA PRO A 240 -10.65 11.93 5.45
C PRO A 240 -10.44 10.76 4.50
N MET A 241 -9.46 10.92 3.60
CA MET A 241 -9.19 9.99 2.52
C MET A 241 -7.74 9.53 2.53
N ASP A 242 -7.55 8.26 2.16
CA ASP A 242 -6.31 7.60 1.79
C ASP A 242 -6.28 7.47 0.26
N ILE A 243 -5.27 8.03 -0.39
CA ILE A 243 -5.24 8.21 -1.84
C ILE A 243 -3.89 7.75 -2.38
N GLU A 244 -3.92 6.83 -3.33
CA GLU A 244 -2.75 6.45 -4.11
C GLU A 244 -2.64 7.36 -5.35
N TRP A 245 -1.43 7.80 -5.65
CA TRP A 245 -1.14 8.65 -6.80
C TRP A 245 0.12 8.19 -7.54
N ALA A 246 0.22 8.55 -8.81
CA ALA A 246 1.39 8.27 -9.63
C ALA A 246 1.67 9.42 -10.60
N LYS A 247 2.95 9.72 -10.82
CA LYS A 247 3.42 10.62 -11.87
C LYS A 247 3.84 9.82 -13.08
N ASP A 248 3.34 10.19 -14.24
CA ASP A 248 3.74 9.58 -15.51
C ASP A 248 5.04 10.21 -16.00
N GLY A 249 6.08 9.40 -16.19
CA GLY A 249 7.38 9.88 -16.68
C GLY A 249 7.42 10.20 -18.18
N VAL A 250 6.37 9.85 -18.93
CA VAL A 250 6.27 10.10 -20.36
C VAL A 250 5.58 11.44 -20.65
N ASP A 251 4.43 11.69 -20.02
CA ASP A 251 3.66 12.93 -20.21
C ASP A 251 3.85 13.96 -19.09
N GLY A 252 4.49 13.57 -17.99
CA GLY A 252 4.81 14.43 -16.86
C GLY A 252 3.63 14.74 -15.94
N LYS A 253 2.43 14.16 -16.17
CA LYS A 253 1.23 14.45 -15.41
C LYS A 253 1.11 13.61 -14.16
N LEU A 254 0.35 14.13 -13.20
CA LEU A 254 -0.03 13.46 -11.96
C LEU A 254 -1.41 12.81 -12.13
N TYR A 255 -1.51 11.55 -11.68
CA TYR A 255 -2.74 10.76 -11.77
C TYR A 255 -3.12 10.21 -10.41
N ILE A 256 -4.41 10.23 -10.10
CA ILE A 256 -4.98 9.50 -8.97
C ILE A 256 -5.25 8.07 -9.43
N VAL A 257 -4.74 7.10 -8.72
CA VAL A 257 -4.89 5.68 -9.09
C VAL A 257 -5.85 4.92 -8.18
N GLN A 258 -6.01 5.37 -6.93
CA GLN A 258 -7.02 4.88 -6.00
C GLN A 258 -7.37 5.94 -4.96
N ALA A 259 -8.61 5.93 -4.46
CA ALA A 259 -9.03 6.70 -3.31
C ALA A 259 -9.98 5.86 -2.45
N ARG A 260 -9.73 5.84 -1.14
CA ARG A 260 -10.56 5.14 -0.16
C ARG A 260 -10.69 5.97 1.12
N PRO A 261 -11.75 5.76 1.94
CA PRO A 261 -11.84 6.42 3.23
C PRO A 261 -10.67 6.04 4.15
N GLU A 262 -10.10 7.03 4.82
CA GLU A 262 -9.19 6.79 5.94
C GLU A 262 -10.02 6.28 7.14
N THR A 263 -9.64 5.15 7.72
CA THR A 263 -10.47 4.44 8.72
C THR A 263 -9.82 4.31 10.08
N VAL A 264 -8.55 4.64 10.24
CA VAL A 264 -7.81 4.44 11.48
C VAL A 264 -7.95 5.65 12.40
N ARG A 265 -7.59 6.84 11.93
CA ARG A 265 -7.56 8.07 12.74
C ARG A 265 -8.87 8.84 12.76
N SER A 266 -9.67 8.74 11.71
CA SER A 266 -10.99 9.39 11.68
C SER A 266 -11.96 8.90 12.77
N ARG A 267 -11.60 7.84 13.52
CA ARG A 267 -12.41 7.27 14.62
C ARG A 267 -11.92 7.64 16.02
N GLU A 268 -10.73 8.21 16.16
CA GLU A 268 -10.20 8.59 17.47
C GLU A 268 -10.71 10.00 17.83
N ASP A 269 -11.40 10.11 18.97
CA ASP A 269 -11.76 11.40 19.58
C ASP A 269 -10.47 12.12 20.03
N ALA A 270 -9.95 12.97 19.15
CA ALA A 270 -8.69 13.71 19.36
C ALA A 270 -8.83 14.91 20.33
N GLN A 271 -9.53 14.72 21.48
CA GLN A 271 -9.68 15.80 22.47
C GLN A 271 -8.55 15.87 23.50
N THR A 272 -7.62 14.91 23.49
CA THR A 272 -6.55 14.88 24.49
C THR A 272 -5.21 14.63 23.82
N ILE A 273 -4.27 15.55 23.98
CA ILE A 273 -2.87 15.37 23.57
C ILE A 273 -2.07 14.89 24.78
N GLU A 274 -1.60 13.66 24.75
CA GLU A 274 -0.67 13.13 25.73
C GLU A 274 0.77 13.48 25.32
N ARG A 275 1.52 14.09 26.22
CA ARG A 275 2.93 14.39 26.02
C ARG A 275 3.78 13.68 27.06
N PHE A 276 4.64 12.78 26.62
CA PHE A 276 5.55 12.05 27.46
C PHE A 276 6.89 12.78 27.59
N HIS A 277 7.45 12.84 28.80
CA HIS A 277 8.77 13.39 29.08
C HIS A 277 9.64 12.35 29.78
N LEU A 278 10.79 12.04 29.20
CA LEU A 278 11.78 11.17 29.84
C LEU A 278 12.39 11.89 31.05
N LYS A 279 12.20 11.34 32.25
CA LYS A 279 12.70 11.94 33.50
C LYS A 279 14.19 11.68 33.78
N GLY A 280 14.80 10.74 33.10
CA GLY A 280 16.19 10.34 33.28
C GLY A 280 17.05 10.61 32.06
N LYS A 281 18.38 10.57 32.25
CA LYS A 281 19.34 10.56 31.15
C LYS A 281 19.84 9.13 30.95
N ALA A 282 19.72 8.59 29.75
CA ALA A 282 20.25 7.30 29.37
C ALA A 282 21.10 7.46 28.09
N LYS A 283 22.00 6.50 27.83
CA LYS A 283 22.73 6.48 26.57
C LYS A 283 21.75 6.13 25.45
N VAL A 284 21.61 7.02 24.47
CA VAL A 284 20.87 6.75 23.25
C VAL A 284 21.65 5.70 22.43
N VAL A 285 20.99 4.60 22.10
CA VAL A 285 21.57 3.51 21.30
C VAL A 285 21.19 3.67 19.83
N CYS A 286 19.94 4.04 19.58
CA CYS A 286 19.44 4.40 18.25
C CYS A 286 18.34 5.47 18.38
N GLU A 287 18.12 6.22 17.33
CA GLU A 287 17.02 7.16 17.18
C GLU A 287 16.22 6.80 15.94
N GLY A 288 14.90 6.99 16.02
CA GLY A 288 13.99 6.74 14.91
C GLY A 288 12.72 7.57 15.05
N ARG A 289 11.86 7.45 14.06
CA ARG A 289 10.53 8.05 14.08
C ARG A 289 9.61 7.20 14.95
N ALA A 290 8.90 7.80 15.87
CA ALA A 290 7.85 7.13 16.62
C ALA A 290 6.60 6.97 15.75
N ILE A 291 6.02 5.77 15.77
CA ILE A 291 4.72 5.45 15.18
C ILE A 291 3.79 5.04 16.30
N GLY A 292 2.64 5.71 16.38
CA GLY A 292 1.72 5.57 17.51
C GLY A 292 2.12 6.35 18.75
N HIS A 293 1.28 6.27 19.80
CA HIS A 293 1.37 7.11 21.01
C HIS A 293 1.82 6.36 22.27
N LYS A 294 2.04 5.06 22.16
CA LYS A 294 2.41 4.23 23.32
C LYS A 294 3.92 4.15 23.49
N ILE A 295 4.35 4.02 24.74
CA ILE A 295 5.74 3.76 25.09
C ILE A 295 5.86 2.34 25.60
N GLY A 296 6.74 1.54 24.98
CA GLY A 296 7.09 0.20 25.42
C GLY A 296 8.50 0.14 26.00
N SER A 297 8.72 -0.81 26.88
CA SER A 297 10.04 -1.13 27.44
C SER A 297 10.18 -2.63 27.62
N GLY A 298 11.40 -3.16 27.44
CA GLY A 298 11.68 -4.60 27.57
C GLY A 298 13.07 -4.96 27.10
N VAL A 299 13.37 -6.24 27.05
CA VAL A 299 14.64 -6.74 26.54
C VAL A 299 14.63 -6.69 25.02
N ALA A 300 15.63 -6.05 24.41
CA ALA A 300 15.74 -5.99 22.96
C ALA A 300 16.11 -7.36 22.37
N LYS A 301 15.30 -7.85 21.46
CA LYS A 301 15.50 -9.09 20.70
C LYS A 301 15.62 -8.78 19.21
N VAL A 302 16.81 -9.02 18.66
CA VAL A 302 17.07 -8.83 17.24
C VAL A 302 16.72 -10.12 16.50
N LEU A 303 15.79 -10.04 15.54
CA LEU A 303 15.37 -11.15 14.70
C LEU A 303 15.69 -10.82 13.23
N ALA A 304 16.35 -11.74 12.54
CA ALA A 304 16.62 -11.60 11.12
C ALA A 304 15.48 -12.11 10.24
N SER A 305 14.69 -13.06 10.73
CA SER A 305 13.53 -13.61 10.02
C SER A 305 12.42 -14.03 10.97
N ILE A 306 11.23 -14.26 10.42
CA ILE A 306 10.06 -14.74 11.17
C ILE A 306 10.26 -16.14 11.76
N GLU A 307 11.16 -16.95 11.16
CA GLU A 307 11.47 -18.30 11.65
C GLU A 307 12.09 -18.30 13.06
N GLU A 308 12.59 -17.16 13.50
CA GLU A 308 13.18 -16.95 14.83
C GLU A 308 12.16 -16.51 15.90
N MET A 309 10.87 -16.60 15.60
CA MET A 309 9.79 -16.08 16.46
C MET A 309 9.78 -16.63 17.89
N ASP A 310 10.29 -17.84 18.09
CA ASP A 310 10.36 -18.49 19.41
C ASP A 310 11.30 -17.75 20.39
N LYS A 311 12.18 -16.88 19.88
CA LYS A 311 13.11 -16.09 20.71
C LYS A 311 12.43 -14.93 21.43
N ILE A 312 11.23 -14.51 20.99
CA ILE A 312 10.45 -13.41 21.58
C ILE A 312 9.56 -13.93 22.72
N GLN A 313 9.71 -13.29 23.87
CA GLN A 313 8.83 -13.48 25.03
C GLN A 313 7.87 -12.29 25.18
N PRO A 314 6.70 -12.48 25.80
CA PRO A 314 5.78 -11.37 26.09
C PRO A 314 6.49 -10.24 26.86
N GLY A 315 6.40 -9.02 26.34
CA GLY A 315 7.04 -7.83 26.93
C GLY A 315 8.44 -7.51 26.42
N ASP A 316 9.01 -8.33 25.53
CA ASP A 316 10.28 -7.99 24.85
C ASP A 316 10.09 -6.85 23.83
N VAL A 317 11.17 -6.19 23.44
CA VAL A 317 11.23 -5.24 22.33
C VAL A 317 11.74 -5.97 21.09
N LEU A 318 10.91 -6.08 20.07
CA LEU A 318 11.29 -6.63 18.76
C LEU A 318 12.17 -5.64 18.00
N VAL A 319 13.33 -6.10 17.52
CA VAL A 319 14.21 -5.33 16.62
C VAL A 319 14.41 -6.15 15.35
N THR A 320 14.02 -5.61 14.20
CA THR A 320 14.15 -6.31 12.90
C THR A 320 14.33 -5.31 11.76
N ASP A 321 14.62 -5.76 10.55
CA ASP A 321 14.75 -4.87 9.40
C ASP A 321 13.41 -4.29 8.96
N MET A 322 12.39 -5.15 8.84
CA MET A 322 11.03 -4.81 8.45
C MET A 322 10.06 -5.83 9.03
N THR A 323 8.81 -5.43 9.25
CA THR A 323 7.71 -6.35 9.54
C THR A 323 6.71 -6.35 8.40
N ASP A 324 5.99 -7.46 8.26
CA ASP A 324 4.88 -7.65 7.36
C ASP A 324 3.71 -8.33 8.12
N PRO A 325 2.56 -8.59 7.51
CA PRO A 325 1.42 -9.21 8.20
C PRO A 325 1.71 -10.57 8.84
N ASP A 326 2.69 -11.32 8.34
CA ASP A 326 3.04 -12.63 8.91
C ASP A 326 3.71 -12.51 10.29
N TRP A 327 4.23 -11.32 10.63
CA TRP A 327 4.81 -11.02 11.94
C TRP A 327 3.76 -10.71 13.02
N GLU A 328 2.46 -10.63 12.68
CA GLU A 328 1.39 -10.26 13.63
C GLU A 328 1.43 -11.05 14.96
N PRO A 329 1.64 -12.39 14.97
CA PRO A 329 1.70 -13.14 16.22
C PRO A 329 2.83 -12.72 17.15
N ILE A 330 3.96 -12.25 16.58
CA ILE A 330 5.12 -11.78 17.34
C ILE A 330 4.89 -10.35 17.80
N MET A 331 4.36 -9.51 16.91
CA MET A 331 4.06 -8.11 17.19
C MET A 331 3.10 -7.96 18.38
N LYS A 332 2.14 -8.86 18.51
CA LYS A 332 1.20 -8.91 19.68
C LYS A 332 1.88 -9.23 21.00
N LYS A 333 3.02 -9.93 21.01
CA LYS A 333 3.79 -10.25 22.22
C LYS A 333 4.75 -9.13 22.60
N ALA A 334 5.25 -8.38 21.62
CA ALA A 334 6.23 -7.34 21.81
C ALA A 334 5.63 -6.13 22.56
N SER A 335 6.41 -5.54 23.47
CA SER A 335 6.07 -4.27 24.13
C SER A 335 6.31 -3.07 23.25
N ALA A 336 7.29 -3.15 22.35
CA ALA A 336 7.61 -2.17 21.33
C ALA A 336 8.30 -2.87 20.15
N ILE A 337 8.29 -2.20 19.00
CA ILE A 337 8.88 -2.69 17.75
C ILE A 337 9.80 -1.60 17.21
N VAL A 338 11.01 -1.99 16.81
CA VAL A 338 12.01 -1.13 16.18
C VAL A 338 12.39 -1.72 14.85
N THR A 339 12.17 -0.98 13.76
CA THR A 339 12.49 -1.41 12.39
C THR A 339 13.33 -0.37 11.67
N ASN A 340 14.05 -0.78 10.64
CA ASN A 340 14.75 0.14 9.73
C ASN A 340 13.79 0.79 8.73
N ARG A 341 12.72 0.08 8.37
CA ARG A 341 11.72 0.49 7.38
C ARG A 341 10.41 -0.25 7.63
N GLY A 342 9.39 0.12 6.89
CA GLY A 342 8.04 -0.39 7.03
C GLY A 342 7.10 0.69 7.55
N GLY A 343 5.79 0.51 7.35
CA GLY A 343 4.75 1.44 7.70
C GLY A 343 3.55 0.72 8.29
#